data_6fac6c16e2352d73b6555629818da577
#
_entry.id   6fac6c16e2352d73b6555629818da577
#
_cell.length_a   1.000
_cell.length_b   1.000
_cell.length_c   1.000
_cell.angle_alpha   90.00
_cell.angle_beta   90.00
_cell.angle_gamma   90.00
#
_symmetry.space_group_name_H-M   'P 1'
#
loop_
_entity.id
_entity.type
_entity.pdbx_description
1 polymer ?
#
loop_
_entity_poly.entity_id
_entity_poly.type
_entity_poly.pdbx_seq_one_letter_code
_entity_poly.pdbx_strand_id
1 'polypeptide(L)'
;MASAAAAGSPVDGILATASIVLSLIIAVWALVAAVRHRAPDRLQFVGLAALELALLALAVVALVALGGGERPGEPGAFFGYLVTLVCLPPLAWVLARMEPTRWGSAIVCAVCLVTPVVVVRLQQTWEVVGG
;
A
#
# COMPACT_ATOMS: atom_id res chain seq x y z
N MET A 1 13.45 -16.11 8.90
CA MET A 1 12.76 -16.19 8.96
C MET A 1 12.06 -16.10 9.11
N ALA A 2 12.41 -15.84 9.28
CA ALA A 2 11.51 -15.79 9.56
C ALA A 2 10.76 -16.31 9.09
N SER A 3 11.16 -16.76 8.70
CA SER A 3 10.26 -17.28 8.29
C SER A 3 9.40 -17.95 8.90
N ALA A 4 9.77 -18.69 9.61
CA ALA A 4 8.70 -19.36 10.21
C ALA A 4 7.83 -18.40 10.95
N ALA A 5 8.44 -17.48 11.59
CA ALA A 5 7.70 -16.45 12.24
C ALA A 5 6.95 -15.62 11.24
N ALA A 6 7.60 -15.32 10.16
CA ALA A 6 6.97 -14.60 9.08
C ALA A 6 5.80 -15.38 8.53
N ALA A 7 5.93 -16.70 8.54
CA ALA A 7 4.86 -17.54 8.05
C ALA A 7 3.61 -17.43 8.90
N GLY A 8 3.71 -16.87 10.08
CA GLY A 8 2.55 -16.70 10.93
C GLY A 8 1.61 -15.59 10.50
N SER A 9 2.04 -14.69 9.64
CA SER A 9 1.22 -13.56 9.26
C SER A 9 0.97 -13.54 7.75
N PRO A 10 -0.31 -13.46 7.32
CA PRO A 10 -0.62 -13.39 5.90
C PRO A 10 -0.28 -12.04 5.27
N VAL A 11 -0.05 -11.02 6.11
CA VAL A 11 0.27 -9.67 5.61
C VAL A 11 1.75 -9.38 5.64
N ASP A 12 2.56 -10.36 6.06
CA ASP A 12 4.01 -10.30 5.94
C ASP A 12 4.44 -11.00 4.67
N GLY A 13 5.72 -10.95 4.39
CA GLY A 13 6.27 -11.70 3.30
C GLY A 13 6.39 -10.91 2.03
N ILE A 14 6.41 -11.62 0.93
CA ILE A 14 6.83 -11.04 -0.34
C ILE A 14 5.83 -10.00 -0.88
N LEU A 15 4.53 -10.24 -0.67
CA LEU A 15 3.53 -9.28 -1.17
C LEU A 15 3.61 -7.96 -0.42
N ALA A 16 3.78 -8.00 0.89
CA ALA A 16 3.92 -6.77 1.68
C ALA A 16 5.20 -6.05 1.29
N THR A 17 6.30 -6.78 1.21
CA THR A 17 7.59 -6.20 0.83
C THR A 17 7.53 -5.61 -0.58
N ALA A 18 6.93 -6.34 -1.52
CA ALA A 18 6.80 -5.86 -2.88
C ALA A 18 5.96 -4.59 -2.95
N SER A 19 4.87 -4.53 -2.18
CA SER A 19 4.02 -3.34 -2.14
C SER A 19 4.79 -2.13 -1.59
N ILE A 20 5.55 -2.33 -0.53
CA ILE A 20 6.36 -1.26 0.06
C ILE A 20 7.41 -0.76 -0.93
N VAL A 21 8.15 -1.67 -1.54
CA VAL A 21 9.20 -1.30 -2.49
C VAL A 21 8.60 -0.59 -3.69
N LEU A 22 7.52 -1.13 -4.24
CA LEU A 22 6.87 -0.53 -5.40
C LEU A 22 6.36 0.88 -5.08
N SER A 23 5.72 1.05 -3.93
CA SER A 23 5.22 2.38 -3.55
C SER A 23 6.35 3.37 -3.37
N LEU A 24 7.48 2.96 -2.80
CA LEU A 24 8.63 3.84 -2.64
C LEU A 24 9.24 4.23 -3.98
N ILE A 25 9.30 3.29 -4.93
CA ILE A 25 9.79 3.59 -6.28
C ILE A 25 8.89 4.62 -6.95
N ILE A 26 7.58 4.43 -6.87
CA ILE A 26 6.62 5.37 -7.45
C ILE A 26 6.74 6.74 -6.74
N ALA A 27 6.92 6.74 -5.43
CA ALA A 27 7.08 7.97 -4.67
C ALA A 27 8.29 8.77 -5.15
N VAL A 28 9.43 8.11 -5.34
CA VAL A 28 10.63 8.78 -5.85
C VAL A 28 10.40 9.32 -7.26
N TRP A 29 9.78 8.52 -8.11
CA TRP A 29 9.46 8.92 -9.47
C TRP A 29 8.56 10.16 -9.48
N ALA A 30 7.49 10.13 -8.67
CA ALA A 30 6.56 11.24 -8.59
C ALA A 30 7.20 12.47 -7.97
N LEU A 31 8.09 12.30 -6.99
CA LEU A 31 8.81 13.42 -6.40
C LEU A 31 9.69 14.09 -7.43
N VAL A 32 10.42 13.32 -8.22
CA VAL A 32 11.26 13.87 -9.29
C VAL A 32 10.41 14.65 -10.28
N ALA A 33 9.23 14.10 -10.65
CA ALA A 33 8.34 14.79 -11.56
C ALA A 33 7.83 16.11 -10.97
N ALA A 34 7.49 16.12 -9.69
CA ALA A 34 7.01 17.33 -9.02
C ALA A 34 8.10 18.39 -8.95
N VAL A 35 9.31 17.98 -8.63
CA VAL A 35 10.46 18.91 -8.57
C VAL A 35 10.74 19.49 -9.94
N ARG A 36 10.55 18.71 -10.99
CA ARG A 36 10.77 19.17 -12.37
C ARG A 36 9.55 19.87 -12.96
N HIS A 37 8.57 20.19 -12.14
CA HIS A 37 7.33 20.86 -12.58
C HIS A 37 6.56 20.06 -13.64
N ARG A 38 6.56 18.74 -13.50
CA ARG A 38 5.84 17.87 -14.42
C ARG A 38 4.55 17.36 -13.79
N ALA A 39 3.50 17.33 -14.58
CA ALA A 39 2.24 16.71 -14.19
C ALA A 39 2.40 15.18 -14.13
N PRO A 40 1.47 14.49 -13.44
CA PRO A 40 1.47 13.03 -13.47
C PRO A 40 1.39 12.53 -14.90
N ASP A 41 2.20 11.55 -15.23
CA ASP A 41 2.22 10.98 -16.55
C ASP A 41 1.68 9.55 -16.54
N ARG A 42 1.64 8.97 -17.73
CA ARG A 42 1.11 7.63 -17.90
C ARG A 42 1.84 6.60 -17.03
N LEU A 43 3.15 6.77 -16.86
CA LEU A 43 3.93 5.84 -16.05
C LEU A 43 3.52 5.90 -14.59
N GLN A 44 3.22 7.08 -14.06
CA GLN A 44 2.73 7.20 -12.69
C GLN A 44 1.40 6.49 -12.52
N PHE A 45 0.49 6.66 -13.49
CA PHE A 45 -0.81 6.00 -13.42
C PHE A 45 -0.69 4.49 -13.56
N VAL A 46 0.19 4.01 -14.45
CA VAL A 46 0.45 2.57 -14.57
C VAL A 46 1.03 2.03 -13.27
N GLY A 47 1.96 2.78 -12.66
CA GLY A 47 2.52 2.40 -11.37
C GLY A 47 1.47 2.30 -10.28
N LEU A 48 0.55 3.26 -10.23
CA LEU A 48 -0.54 3.22 -9.26
C LEU A 48 -1.44 2.01 -9.48
N ALA A 49 -1.73 1.68 -10.73
CA ALA A 49 -2.53 0.49 -11.03
C ALA A 49 -1.81 -0.78 -10.59
N ALA A 50 -0.50 -0.87 -10.84
CA ALA A 50 0.29 -2.01 -10.39
C ALA A 50 0.31 -2.12 -8.87
N LEU A 51 0.46 -0.98 -8.18
CA LEU A 51 0.44 -0.95 -6.73
C LEU A 51 -0.92 -1.41 -6.21
N GLU A 52 -2.00 -0.95 -6.81
CA GLU A 52 -3.34 -1.37 -6.40
C GLU A 52 -3.51 -2.87 -6.56
N LEU A 53 -3.02 -3.45 -7.66
CA LEU A 53 -3.10 -4.89 -7.84
C LEU A 53 -2.32 -5.63 -6.76
N ALA A 54 -1.14 -5.13 -6.39
CA ALA A 54 -0.37 -5.74 -5.31
C ALA A 54 -1.09 -5.66 -3.97
N LEU A 55 -1.71 -4.50 -3.69
CA LEU A 55 -2.45 -4.32 -2.44
C LEU A 55 -3.73 -5.15 -2.41
N LEU A 56 -4.40 -5.28 -3.55
CA LEU A 56 -5.57 -6.16 -3.64
C LEU A 56 -5.17 -7.61 -3.43
N ALA A 57 -4.04 -8.04 -3.97
CA ALA A 57 -3.54 -9.38 -3.74
C ALA A 57 -3.26 -9.61 -2.25
N LEU A 58 -2.64 -8.63 -1.60
CA LEU A 58 -2.38 -8.69 -0.17
C LEU A 58 -3.70 -8.80 0.62
N ALA A 59 -4.70 -8.01 0.23
CA ALA A 59 -6.00 -8.04 0.87
C ALA A 59 -6.68 -9.40 0.71
N VAL A 60 -6.60 -9.98 -0.48
CA VAL A 60 -7.18 -11.30 -0.75
C VAL A 60 -6.50 -12.35 0.12
N VAL A 61 -5.17 -12.33 0.21
CA VAL A 61 -4.44 -13.27 1.04
C VAL A 61 -4.88 -13.14 2.51
N ALA A 62 -5.03 -11.90 2.99
CA ALA A 62 -5.47 -11.67 4.37
C ALA A 62 -6.88 -12.18 4.60
N LEU A 63 -7.78 -11.93 3.66
CA LEU A 63 -9.17 -12.39 3.78
C LEU A 63 -9.27 -13.92 3.73
N VAL A 64 -8.46 -14.55 2.89
CA VAL A 64 -8.41 -16.02 2.84
C VAL A 64 -7.93 -16.58 4.17
N ALA A 65 -6.92 -15.95 4.77
CA ALA A 65 -6.43 -16.38 6.08
C ALA A 65 -7.52 -16.26 7.16
N LEU A 66 -8.30 -15.18 7.11
CA LEU A 66 -9.43 -15.04 8.04
C LEU A 66 -10.46 -16.13 7.85
N GLY A 67 -10.74 -16.49 6.60
CA GLY A 67 -11.64 -17.58 6.30
C GLY A 67 -11.13 -18.92 6.79
N GLY A 68 -9.81 -19.07 6.91
CA GLY A 68 -9.17 -20.27 7.44
C GLY A 68 -9.07 -20.32 8.95
N GLY A 69 -9.64 -19.35 9.65
CA GLY A 69 -9.67 -19.35 11.11
C GLY A 69 -8.66 -18.46 11.78
N GLU A 70 -7.73 -17.89 11.05
CA GLU A 70 -6.76 -16.95 11.62
C GLU A 70 -7.45 -15.65 11.99
N ARG A 71 -6.90 -14.97 12.98
CA ARG A 71 -7.46 -13.69 13.44
C ARG A 71 -6.34 -12.69 13.68
N PRO A 72 -6.54 -11.42 13.29
CA PRO A 72 -5.61 -10.38 13.66
C PRO A 72 -5.72 -10.06 15.15
N GLY A 73 -4.66 -9.49 15.70
CA GLY A 73 -4.65 -9.08 17.09
C GLY A 73 -5.66 -7.98 17.38
N GLU A 74 -5.83 -7.07 16.44
CA GLU A 74 -6.78 -5.96 16.57
C GLU A 74 -7.67 -5.93 15.33
N PRO A 75 -8.77 -6.71 15.34
CA PRO A 75 -9.58 -6.85 14.12
C PRO A 75 -10.13 -5.55 13.57
N GLY A 76 -10.60 -4.66 14.44
CA GLY A 76 -11.14 -3.39 13.99
C GLY A 76 -10.08 -2.53 13.31
N ALA A 77 -8.91 -2.41 13.94
CA ALA A 77 -7.81 -1.65 13.36
C ALA A 77 -7.32 -2.32 12.07
N PHE A 78 -7.26 -3.65 12.06
CA PHE A 78 -6.81 -4.39 10.89
C PHE A 78 -7.68 -4.06 9.67
N PHE A 79 -9.01 -4.17 9.83
CA PHE A 79 -9.90 -3.87 8.72
C PHE A 79 -9.86 -2.40 8.32
N GLY A 80 -9.72 -1.49 9.29
CA GLY A 80 -9.60 -0.07 9.00
C GLY A 80 -8.37 0.23 8.14
N TYR A 81 -7.22 -0.31 8.53
CA TYR A 81 -6.00 -0.12 7.76
C TYR A 81 -6.06 -0.81 6.40
N LEU A 82 -6.68 -1.99 6.34
CA LEU A 82 -6.80 -2.71 5.08
C LEU A 82 -7.65 -1.93 4.07
N VAL A 83 -8.79 -1.40 4.50
CA VAL A 83 -9.64 -0.59 3.65
C VAL A 83 -8.92 0.67 3.21
N THR A 84 -8.24 1.35 4.14
CA THR A 84 -7.45 2.53 3.82
C THR A 84 -6.40 2.21 2.78
N LEU A 85 -5.68 1.12 2.97
CA LEU A 85 -4.59 0.73 2.09
C LEU A 85 -5.08 0.49 0.66
N VAL A 86 -6.19 -0.23 0.53
CA VAL A 86 -6.76 -0.53 -0.79
C VAL A 86 -7.31 0.74 -1.45
N CYS A 87 -7.77 1.71 -0.67
CA CYS A 87 -8.33 2.94 -1.21
C CYS A 87 -7.29 3.98 -1.58
N LEU A 88 -6.05 3.87 -1.08
CA LEU A 88 -5.04 4.90 -1.32
C LEU A 88 -4.68 5.08 -2.80
N PRO A 89 -4.34 4.03 -3.57
CA PRO A 89 -4.00 4.24 -4.97
C PRO A 89 -5.15 4.79 -5.82
N PRO A 90 -6.40 4.30 -5.68
CA PRO A 90 -7.51 4.91 -6.41
C PRO A 90 -7.72 6.39 -6.04
N LEU A 91 -7.54 6.73 -4.77
CA LEU A 91 -7.65 8.11 -4.32
C LEU A 91 -6.59 8.98 -5.01
N ALA A 92 -5.34 8.51 -5.03
CA ALA A 92 -4.26 9.22 -5.70
C ALA A 92 -4.56 9.38 -7.19
N TRP A 93 -5.09 8.33 -7.82
CA TRP A 93 -5.46 8.35 -9.22
C TRP A 93 -6.46 9.45 -9.52
N VAL A 94 -7.55 9.49 -8.76
CA VAL A 94 -8.61 10.47 -8.97
C VAL A 94 -8.09 11.88 -8.73
N LEU A 95 -7.41 12.09 -7.61
CA LEU A 95 -6.91 13.40 -7.26
C LEU A 95 -5.87 13.91 -8.26
N ALA A 96 -4.99 13.01 -8.71
CA ALA A 96 -3.97 13.39 -9.67
C ALA A 96 -4.58 13.73 -11.04
N ARG A 97 -5.65 13.05 -11.42
CA ARG A 97 -6.33 13.37 -12.67
C ARG A 97 -7.07 14.70 -12.60
N MET A 98 -7.52 15.08 -11.42
CA MET A 98 -8.19 16.36 -11.21
C MET A 98 -7.21 17.52 -11.14
N GLU A 99 -5.94 17.23 -10.96
CA GLU A 99 -4.91 18.24 -10.82
C GLU A 99 -3.80 17.97 -11.84
N PRO A 100 -3.96 18.40 -13.11
CA PRO A 100 -3.00 18.10 -14.18
C PRO A 100 -1.80 19.05 -14.14
N THR A 101 -1.17 19.17 -12.99
CA THR A 101 0.00 20.03 -12.78
C THR A 101 1.03 19.27 -11.94
N ARG A 102 2.13 19.94 -11.63
CA ARG A 102 3.13 19.35 -10.75
C ARG A 102 2.54 18.90 -9.41
N TRP A 103 1.47 19.54 -8.97
CA TRP A 103 0.82 19.19 -7.69
C TRP A 103 0.14 17.84 -7.76
N GLY A 104 -0.30 17.42 -8.95
CA GLY A 104 -0.77 16.06 -9.14
C GLY A 104 0.32 15.04 -8.86
N SER A 105 1.54 15.30 -9.35
CA SER A 105 2.69 14.44 -9.04
C SER A 105 3.02 14.46 -7.54
N ALA A 106 2.88 15.62 -6.90
CA ALA A 106 3.08 15.71 -5.46
C ALA A 106 2.04 14.87 -4.69
N ILE A 107 0.81 14.83 -5.15
CA ILE A 107 -0.23 13.99 -4.55
C ILE A 107 0.14 12.51 -4.67
N VAL A 108 0.57 12.08 -5.84
CA VAL A 108 1.00 10.69 -6.04
C VAL A 108 2.16 10.37 -5.10
N CYS A 109 3.13 11.26 -4.99
CA CYS A 109 4.27 11.08 -4.09
C CYS A 109 3.80 10.92 -2.65
N ALA A 110 2.93 11.80 -2.19
CA ALA A 110 2.44 11.77 -0.80
C ALA A 110 1.73 10.46 -0.49
N VAL A 111 0.82 10.02 -1.38
CA VAL A 111 0.09 8.77 -1.17
C VAL A 111 1.04 7.58 -1.16
N CYS A 112 2.00 7.56 -2.05
CA CYS A 112 2.95 6.46 -2.13
C CYS A 112 3.94 6.44 -0.96
N LEU A 113 4.17 7.58 -0.31
CA LEU A 113 4.96 7.62 0.92
C LEU A 113 4.15 7.14 2.13
N VAL A 114 2.85 7.38 2.13
CA VAL A 114 1.97 6.92 3.21
C VAL A 114 1.75 5.41 3.13
N THR A 115 1.70 4.86 1.93
CA THR A 115 1.41 3.44 1.73
C THR A 115 2.30 2.50 2.54
N PRO A 116 3.64 2.65 2.55
CA PRO A 116 4.49 1.76 3.35
C PRO A 116 4.18 1.85 4.84
N VAL A 117 3.87 3.04 5.33
CA VAL A 117 3.53 3.23 6.74
C VAL A 117 2.26 2.45 7.07
N VAL A 118 1.26 2.53 6.22
CA VAL A 118 -0.01 1.81 6.44
C VAL A 118 0.22 0.30 6.36
N VAL A 119 1.06 -0.17 5.43
CA VAL A 119 1.39 -1.61 5.35
C VAL A 119 2.02 -2.10 6.64
N VAL A 120 2.99 -1.34 7.18
CA VAL A 120 3.64 -1.71 8.43
C VAL A 120 2.64 -1.71 9.57
N ARG A 121 1.75 -0.73 9.62
CA ARG A 121 0.71 -0.68 10.65
C ARG A 121 -0.23 -1.86 10.53
N LEU A 122 -0.58 -2.24 9.31
CA LEU A 122 -1.42 -3.41 9.07
C LEU A 122 -0.75 -4.67 9.65
N GLN A 123 0.55 -4.83 9.40
CA GLN A 123 1.30 -5.95 9.94
C GLN A 123 1.28 -5.95 11.47
N GLN A 124 1.41 -4.78 12.07
CA GLN A 124 1.40 -4.65 13.53
C GLN A 124 0.04 -5.03 14.12
N THR A 125 -1.05 -4.68 13.45
CA THR A 125 -2.37 -5.05 13.95
C THR A 125 -2.61 -6.55 13.92
N TRP A 126 -1.97 -7.26 13.00
CA TRP A 126 -2.07 -8.70 12.94
C TRP A 126 -1.29 -9.35 14.07
N GLU A 127 -0.15 -8.80 14.44
CA GLU A 127 0.80 -9.43 15.34
C GLU A 127 0.57 -9.11 16.82
N VAL A 128 -0.20 -8.09 17.14
CA VAL A 128 -0.27 -7.56 18.51
C VAL A 128 -0.67 -8.62 19.53
N VAL A 129 -1.65 -9.44 19.21
CA VAL A 129 -2.10 -10.46 20.17
C VAL A 129 -1.09 -11.59 20.28
N GLY A 130 -0.38 -11.85 19.20
CA GLY A 130 0.65 -12.86 19.25
C GLY A 130 1.81 -12.49 20.16
N GLY A 131 1.93 -11.21 20.45
CA GLY A 131 2.98 -10.74 21.31
C GLY A 131 2.76 -11.05 22.76
#